data_18fbe01a4e4371de14dffe12d6f44002
#
_entry.id   18fbe01a4e4371de14dffe12d6f44002
#
_cell.length_a   1.000
_cell.length_b   1.000
_cell.length_c   1.000
_cell.angle_alpha   90.00
_cell.angle_beta   90.00
_cell.angle_gamma   90.00
#
_symmetry.space_group_name_H-M   'P 1'
#
loop_
_entity.id
_entity.type
_entity.pdbx_description
1 polymer ?
#
loop_
_entity_poly.entity_id
_entity_poly.type
_entity_poly.pdbx_seq_one_letter_code
_entity_poly.pdbx_strand_id
1 'polypeptide(L)'
;MPYKHDYDTILTRLTIILSRLNDGDALSVKELAEEFNVSDRTIQRDFNERLVSFPVYQDKKKWKMQDSFRLEKSASVEDAVVLDVMQKLMEGAGQKFSTKANKLLSKIKNDSYNPIYAKLDMEDIGDKLQEVQQLEMAITNKKQIKCRYDFEGYYKELDLKPLKIANYDGFWYLIALDGRNDILKKYYLKNMSNIEIQADTFEENKKLDELLDNSLSVWFDKDVEPYKVTLQISSEVSKYFIRKPISKSQITESLHEDGSMVVSVEITDDMEIIPFVKYWMPHIKVLEPVRIEERLKKDIEDYLNKTKVQ
;
A
#
# COMPACT_ATOMS: atom_id res chain seq x y z
N MET A 1 24.31 21.15 -31.66
CA MET A 1 22.91 20.72 -31.84
C MET A 1 22.00 21.64 -31.03
N PRO A 2 21.31 22.64 -31.62
CA PRO A 2 20.51 23.61 -30.87
C PRO A 2 19.04 23.25 -30.70
N TYR A 3 18.57 22.07 -31.14
CA TYR A 3 17.12 21.78 -31.21
C TYR A 3 16.46 21.20 -29.95
N LYS A 4 17.22 20.77 -28.97
CA LYS A 4 16.65 20.10 -27.78
C LYS A 4 16.15 21.10 -26.72
N HIS A 5 16.76 22.26 -26.66
CA HIS A 5 16.42 23.29 -25.63
C HIS A 5 15.16 24.09 -25.97
N ASP A 6 14.88 24.33 -27.27
CA ASP A 6 13.69 25.10 -27.70
C ASP A 6 12.40 24.28 -27.59
N TYR A 7 12.48 22.96 -27.79
CA TYR A 7 11.31 22.08 -27.70
C TYR A 7 10.83 21.91 -26.24
N ASP A 8 11.78 21.79 -25.32
CA ASP A 8 11.49 21.68 -23.88
C ASP A 8 10.84 22.96 -23.32
N THR A 9 11.27 24.13 -23.77
CA THR A 9 10.69 25.43 -23.38
C THR A 9 9.29 25.64 -23.95
N ILE A 10 9.03 25.21 -25.18
CA ILE A 10 7.70 25.28 -25.81
C ILE A 10 6.73 24.35 -25.06
N LEU A 11 7.12 23.10 -24.83
CA LEU A 11 6.28 22.11 -24.17
C LEU A 11 5.93 22.54 -22.73
N THR A 12 6.91 23.02 -21.98
CA THR A 12 6.73 23.54 -20.63
C THR A 12 5.75 24.71 -20.61
N ARG A 13 5.91 25.69 -21.54
CA ARG A 13 5.02 26.84 -21.67
C ARG A 13 3.58 26.42 -21.97
N LEU A 14 3.38 25.55 -22.96
CA LEU A 14 2.04 25.05 -23.33
C LEU A 14 1.37 24.28 -22.19
N THR A 15 2.13 23.49 -21.45
CA THR A 15 1.61 22.75 -20.28
C THR A 15 1.15 23.70 -19.18
N ILE A 16 1.91 24.75 -18.89
CA ILE A 16 1.54 25.76 -17.88
C ILE A 16 0.29 26.54 -18.32
N ILE A 17 0.23 26.95 -19.60
CA ILE A 17 -0.94 27.65 -20.14
C ILE A 17 -2.18 26.76 -20.03
N LEU A 18 -2.11 25.49 -20.44
CA LEU A 18 -3.24 24.56 -20.37
C LEU A 18 -3.66 24.28 -18.94
N SER A 19 -2.71 24.13 -18.01
CA SER A 19 -3.03 23.92 -16.59
C SER A 19 -3.82 25.10 -16.03
N ARG A 20 -3.36 26.32 -16.25
CA ARG A 20 -4.04 27.52 -15.75
C ARG A 20 -5.41 27.73 -16.36
N LEU A 21 -5.56 27.48 -17.68
CA LEU A 21 -6.87 27.53 -18.34
C LEU A 21 -7.83 26.48 -17.76
N ASN A 22 -7.33 25.28 -17.46
CA ASN A 22 -8.10 24.21 -16.84
C ASN A 22 -8.50 24.53 -15.40
N ASP A 23 -7.67 25.29 -14.67
CA ASP A 23 -7.96 25.78 -13.33
C ASP A 23 -8.97 26.97 -13.32
N GLY A 24 -9.41 27.40 -14.53
CA GLY A 24 -10.42 28.44 -14.72
C GLY A 24 -9.83 29.85 -14.87
N ASP A 25 -8.52 29.98 -15.03
CA ASP A 25 -7.88 31.29 -15.24
C ASP A 25 -8.27 31.87 -16.60
N ALA A 26 -8.41 33.21 -16.63
CA ALA A 26 -8.55 34.00 -17.85
C ALA A 26 -7.22 34.64 -18.19
N LEU A 27 -6.53 34.12 -19.22
CA LEU A 27 -5.13 34.45 -19.54
C LEU A 27 -5.02 35.54 -20.62
N SER A 28 -4.17 36.55 -20.41
CA SER A 28 -3.86 37.60 -21.36
C SER A 28 -2.59 37.26 -22.15
N VAL A 29 -2.61 37.53 -23.45
CA VAL A 29 -1.44 37.33 -24.34
C VAL A 29 -0.25 38.15 -23.83
N LYS A 30 -0.48 39.39 -23.41
CA LYS A 30 0.57 40.31 -22.94
C LYS A 30 1.21 39.83 -21.65
N GLU A 31 0.39 39.45 -20.64
CA GLU A 31 0.88 38.91 -19.36
C GLU A 31 1.71 37.62 -19.57
N LEU A 32 1.26 36.74 -20.42
CA LEU A 32 1.98 35.48 -20.73
C LEU A 32 3.29 35.75 -21.50
N ALA A 33 3.27 36.71 -22.42
CA ALA A 33 4.48 37.09 -23.17
C ALA A 33 5.57 37.66 -22.26
N GLU A 34 5.18 38.47 -21.29
CA GLU A 34 6.09 39.02 -20.27
C GLU A 34 6.59 37.88 -19.33
N GLU A 35 5.69 37.03 -18.83
CA GLU A 35 6.01 35.92 -17.91
C GLU A 35 7.00 34.90 -18.53
N PHE A 36 6.77 34.52 -19.79
CA PHE A 36 7.62 33.54 -20.48
C PHE A 36 8.78 34.16 -21.26
N ASN A 37 8.94 35.49 -21.20
CA ASN A 37 9.96 36.27 -21.94
C ASN A 37 9.97 35.93 -23.43
N VAL A 38 8.80 35.95 -24.07
CA VAL A 38 8.59 35.73 -25.49
C VAL A 38 7.75 36.86 -26.12
N SER A 39 7.68 36.93 -27.44
CA SER A 39 6.84 37.91 -28.10
C SER A 39 5.34 37.60 -28.00
N ASP A 40 4.48 38.62 -28.00
CA ASP A 40 3.02 38.50 -28.11
C ASP A 40 2.62 37.57 -29.28
N ARG A 41 3.34 37.68 -30.40
CA ARG A 41 3.12 36.84 -31.60
C ARG A 41 3.38 35.36 -31.31
N THR A 42 4.34 35.05 -30.44
CA THR A 42 4.63 33.67 -30.01
C THR A 42 3.47 33.09 -29.21
N ILE A 43 2.94 33.86 -28.25
CA ILE A 43 1.77 33.43 -27.44
C ILE A 43 0.50 33.31 -28.32
N GLN A 44 0.26 34.26 -29.25
CA GLN A 44 -0.84 34.17 -30.19
C GLN A 44 -0.75 32.91 -31.06
N ARG A 45 0.45 32.56 -31.50
CA ARG A 45 0.71 31.34 -32.23
C ARG A 45 0.47 30.08 -31.39
N ASP A 46 0.83 30.12 -30.11
CA ASP A 46 0.55 29.03 -29.18
C ASP A 46 -0.96 28.76 -29.10
N PHE A 47 -1.78 29.80 -28.95
CA PHE A 47 -3.23 29.62 -28.89
C PHE A 47 -3.86 29.23 -30.22
N ASN A 48 -3.47 29.86 -31.32
CA ASN A 48 -4.13 29.71 -32.62
C ASN A 48 -3.68 28.47 -33.39
N GLU A 49 -2.46 27.97 -33.16
CA GLU A 49 -1.91 26.85 -33.92
C GLU A 49 -1.70 25.60 -33.03
N ARG A 50 -1.18 25.75 -31.82
CA ARG A 50 -0.75 24.63 -30.99
C ARG A 50 -1.81 24.14 -30.01
N LEU A 51 -2.62 25.07 -29.50
CA LEU A 51 -3.73 24.76 -28.60
C LEU A 51 -5.09 24.70 -29.30
N VAL A 52 -5.12 24.75 -30.62
CA VAL A 52 -6.35 24.74 -31.43
C VAL A 52 -7.20 23.47 -31.21
N SER A 53 -6.57 22.36 -30.81
CA SER A 53 -7.26 21.11 -30.49
C SER A 53 -8.00 21.13 -29.14
N PHE A 54 -7.75 22.15 -28.34
CA PHE A 54 -8.43 22.34 -27.05
C PHE A 54 -9.55 23.37 -27.20
N PRO A 55 -10.69 23.21 -26.53
CA PRO A 55 -11.81 24.14 -26.63
C PRO A 55 -11.53 25.42 -25.82
N VAL A 56 -10.56 26.17 -26.30
CA VAL A 56 -10.19 27.49 -25.78
C VAL A 56 -10.82 28.58 -26.65
N TYR A 57 -11.30 29.63 -26.04
CA TYR A 57 -11.89 30.77 -26.74
C TYR A 57 -11.40 32.09 -26.16
N GLN A 58 -11.50 33.16 -26.95
CA GLN A 58 -11.12 34.48 -26.53
C GLN A 58 -12.36 35.29 -26.14
N ASP A 59 -12.38 35.80 -24.90
CA ASP A 59 -13.38 36.75 -24.40
C ASP A 59 -12.67 38.00 -23.90
N LYS A 60 -13.04 39.18 -24.43
CA LYS A 60 -12.50 40.49 -24.03
C LYS A 60 -10.97 40.54 -23.91
N LYS A 61 -10.25 40.03 -24.90
CA LYS A 61 -8.78 39.93 -24.97
C LYS A 61 -8.12 38.93 -23.99
N LYS A 62 -8.93 38.14 -23.30
CA LYS A 62 -8.41 37.04 -22.45
C LYS A 62 -8.83 35.70 -23.03
N TRP A 63 -7.93 34.75 -22.98
CA TRP A 63 -8.19 33.36 -23.35
C TRP A 63 -8.72 32.60 -22.18
N LYS A 64 -9.75 31.79 -22.39
CA LYS A 64 -10.43 30.95 -21.41
C LYS A 64 -10.67 29.56 -21.97
N MET A 65 -10.77 28.57 -21.10
CA MET A 65 -11.31 27.24 -21.43
C MET A 65 -12.85 27.32 -21.42
N GLN A 66 -13.56 26.60 -22.31
CA GLN A 66 -15.02 26.49 -22.24
C GLN A 66 -15.43 25.85 -20.92
N ASP A 67 -16.42 26.40 -20.22
CA ASP A 67 -16.88 25.92 -18.90
C ASP A 67 -17.38 24.45 -18.92
N SER A 68 -17.81 23.97 -20.09
CA SER A 68 -18.19 22.56 -20.31
C SER A 68 -17.01 21.65 -20.55
N PHE A 69 -15.84 22.19 -20.83
CA PHE A 69 -14.61 21.47 -21.03
C PHE A 69 -13.67 21.80 -19.88
N ARG A 70 -13.72 20.97 -18.90
CA ARG A 70 -12.51 20.75 -18.09
C ARG A 70 -11.68 19.74 -18.87
N LEU A 71 -10.37 19.87 -18.85
CA LEU A 71 -9.50 18.72 -18.97
C LEU A 71 -9.81 17.87 -17.74
N GLU A 72 -11.05 17.38 -17.69
CA GLU A 72 -11.33 16.26 -16.86
C GLU A 72 -10.34 15.19 -17.32
N LYS A 73 -9.42 14.86 -16.46
CA LYS A 73 -9.17 13.47 -16.28
C LYS A 73 -10.58 12.93 -16.07
N SER A 74 -11.23 12.50 -17.14
CA SER A 74 -12.47 11.74 -17.05
C SER A 74 -12.02 10.44 -16.40
N ALA A 75 -12.00 10.47 -15.06
CA ALA A 75 -12.02 9.24 -14.32
C ALA A 75 -13.21 8.51 -14.92
N SER A 76 -12.97 7.41 -15.60
CA SER A 76 -14.04 6.57 -16.09
C SER A 76 -14.93 6.25 -14.88
N VAL A 77 -16.18 5.82 -15.10
CA VAL A 77 -17.03 5.38 -13.99
C VAL A 77 -16.26 4.35 -13.12
N GLU A 78 -15.44 3.53 -13.77
CA GLU A 78 -14.55 2.56 -13.12
C GLU A 78 -13.46 3.24 -12.26
N ASP A 79 -12.80 4.29 -12.77
CA ASP A 79 -11.82 5.06 -12.02
C ASP A 79 -12.44 5.73 -10.79
N ALA A 80 -13.67 6.25 -10.91
CA ALA A 80 -14.38 6.85 -9.79
C ALA A 80 -14.66 5.82 -8.68
N VAL A 81 -15.08 4.60 -9.04
CA VAL A 81 -15.28 3.50 -8.08
C VAL A 81 -13.96 3.10 -7.43
N VAL A 82 -12.87 3.01 -8.19
CA VAL A 82 -11.54 2.71 -7.64
C VAL A 82 -11.11 3.79 -6.64
N LEU A 83 -11.28 5.08 -6.99
CA LEU A 83 -10.96 6.18 -6.08
C LEU A 83 -11.82 6.17 -4.82
N ASP A 84 -13.11 5.80 -4.92
CA ASP A 84 -14.00 5.65 -3.77
C ASP A 84 -13.55 4.54 -2.82
N VAL A 85 -13.18 3.38 -3.37
CA VAL A 85 -12.60 2.28 -2.61
C VAL A 85 -11.30 2.72 -1.95
N MET A 86 -10.37 3.32 -2.70
CA MET A 86 -9.10 3.81 -2.17
C MET A 86 -9.31 4.82 -1.03
N GLN A 87 -10.25 5.74 -1.17
CA GLN A 87 -10.59 6.70 -0.12
C GLN A 87 -10.98 5.99 1.18
N LYS A 88 -11.86 4.97 1.08
CA LYS A 88 -12.30 4.21 2.25
C LYS A 88 -11.20 3.37 2.88
N LEU A 89 -10.32 2.78 2.07
CA LEU A 89 -9.15 2.07 2.55
C LEU A 89 -8.19 3.00 3.34
N MET A 90 -8.01 4.23 2.86
CA MET A 90 -7.14 5.22 3.51
C MET A 90 -7.73 5.79 4.80
N GLU A 91 -9.05 5.81 4.96
CA GLU A 91 -9.69 6.20 6.22
C GLU A 91 -9.29 5.28 7.39
N GLY A 92 -9.05 3.99 7.11
CA GLY A 92 -8.58 3.02 8.08
C GLY A 92 -7.11 3.18 8.51
N ALA A 93 -6.31 3.96 7.77
CA ALA A 93 -4.87 4.12 8.03
C ALA A 93 -4.53 5.25 9.02
N GLY A 94 -5.54 5.85 9.69
CA GLY A 94 -5.38 6.89 10.69
C GLY A 94 -5.68 8.31 10.20
N GLN A 95 -6.00 9.19 11.14
CA GLN A 95 -6.57 10.51 10.85
C GLN A 95 -5.62 11.43 10.07
N LYS A 96 -4.34 11.46 10.40
CA LYS A 96 -3.36 12.32 9.69
C LYS A 96 -3.12 11.83 8.27
N PHE A 97 -3.08 10.51 8.08
CA PHE A 97 -2.91 9.90 6.77
C PHE A 97 -4.15 10.10 5.90
N SER A 98 -5.34 9.84 6.43
CA SER A 98 -6.60 10.03 5.72
C SER A 98 -6.83 11.48 5.32
N THR A 99 -6.48 12.46 6.16
CA THR A 99 -6.59 13.89 5.83
C THR A 99 -5.69 14.26 4.63
N LYS A 100 -4.43 13.79 4.62
CA LYS A 100 -3.52 14.02 3.48
C LYS A 100 -4.01 13.32 2.21
N ALA A 101 -4.46 12.07 2.34
CA ALA A 101 -4.99 11.27 1.23
C ALA A 101 -6.24 11.92 0.64
N ASN A 102 -7.19 12.34 1.46
CA ASN A 102 -8.40 13.04 1.02
C ASN A 102 -8.07 14.35 0.30
N LYS A 103 -7.08 15.12 0.78
CA LYS A 103 -6.61 16.34 0.10
C LYS A 103 -5.98 16.03 -1.28
N LEU A 104 -5.35 14.88 -1.46
CA LEU A 104 -4.82 14.45 -2.76
C LEU A 104 -5.95 13.95 -3.67
N LEU A 105 -6.87 13.16 -3.14
CA LEU A 105 -8.01 12.62 -3.88
C LEU A 105 -8.97 13.72 -4.34
N SER A 106 -9.22 14.74 -3.52
CA SER A 106 -10.07 15.89 -3.90
C SER A 106 -9.53 16.70 -5.09
N LYS A 107 -8.23 16.58 -5.41
CA LYS A 107 -7.66 17.17 -6.64
C LYS A 107 -7.96 16.36 -7.90
N ILE A 108 -8.35 15.10 -7.74
CA ILE A 108 -8.58 14.14 -8.83
C ILE A 108 -10.07 13.87 -9.01
N LYS A 109 -10.83 13.92 -7.93
CA LYS A 109 -12.25 13.59 -7.87
C LYS A 109 -13.05 14.81 -7.42
N ASN A 110 -14.18 15.05 -8.08
CA ASN A 110 -15.17 16.01 -7.58
C ASN A 110 -15.74 15.52 -6.25
N ASP A 111 -15.99 16.43 -5.30
CA ASP A 111 -16.65 16.14 -4.02
C ASP A 111 -18.07 15.58 -4.27
N SER A 112 -18.16 14.27 -4.41
CA SER A 112 -19.42 13.54 -4.53
C SER A 112 -19.57 12.61 -3.31
N TYR A 113 -20.79 12.37 -2.93
CA TYR A 113 -21.12 11.39 -1.89
C TYR A 113 -20.53 10.02 -2.27
N ASN A 114 -19.70 9.45 -1.37
CA ASN A 114 -19.14 8.12 -1.52
C ASN A 114 -20.02 7.09 -0.80
N PRO A 115 -20.77 6.25 -1.52
CA PRO A 115 -21.65 5.25 -0.93
C PRO A 115 -20.91 3.99 -0.43
N ILE A 116 -19.61 3.88 -0.68
CA ILE A 116 -18.82 2.71 -0.31
C ILE A 116 -18.46 2.78 1.18
N TYR A 117 -18.70 1.67 1.87
CA TYR A 117 -18.22 1.44 3.22
C TYR A 117 -17.20 0.30 3.22
N ALA A 118 -15.99 0.56 3.70
CA ALA A 118 -14.95 -0.45 3.90
C ALA A 118 -14.44 -0.34 5.34
N LYS A 119 -14.43 -1.47 6.04
CA LYS A 119 -13.85 -1.56 7.38
C LYS A 119 -12.47 -2.18 7.27
N LEU A 120 -11.47 -1.33 7.22
CA LEU A 120 -10.06 -1.70 7.41
C LEU A 120 -9.61 -1.05 8.70
N ASP A 121 -9.17 -1.87 9.62
CA ASP A 121 -8.67 -1.42 10.92
C ASP A 121 -7.15 -1.51 10.88
N MET A 122 -6.51 -0.37 10.73
CA MET A 122 -5.04 -0.26 10.71
C MET A 122 -4.60 0.73 11.78
N GLU A 123 -3.48 0.46 12.41
CA GLU A 123 -2.91 1.41 13.35
C GLU A 123 -2.50 2.72 12.65
N ASP A 124 -2.73 3.83 13.32
CA ASP A 124 -2.34 5.15 12.84
C ASP A 124 -0.80 5.30 12.88
N ILE A 125 -0.20 5.50 11.71
CA ILE A 125 1.23 5.81 11.54
C ILE A 125 1.47 7.27 11.13
N GLY A 126 0.48 8.13 11.30
CA GLY A 126 0.58 9.54 10.88
C GLY A 126 1.68 10.33 11.58
N ASP A 127 2.10 9.91 12.77
CA ASP A 127 3.23 10.43 13.52
C ASP A 127 4.58 9.82 13.10
N LYS A 128 4.58 8.76 12.28
CA LYS A 128 5.76 8.04 11.78
C LYS A 128 6.04 8.25 10.29
N LEU A 129 5.38 9.23 9.65
CA LEU A 129 5.55 9.46 8.21
C LEU A 129 6.97 9.86 7.82
N GLN A 130 7.72 10.49 8.70
CA GLN A 130 9.11 10.84 8.46
C GLN A 130 9.99 9.58 8.47
N GLU A 131 9.81 8.71 9.46
CA GLU A 131 10.50 7.42 9.55
C GLU A 131 10.16 6.54 8.36
N VAL A 132 8.89 6.47 7.94
CA VAL A 132 8.47 5.74 6.73
C VAL A 132 9.21 6.27 5.50
N GLN A 133 9.29 7.57 5.30
CA GLN A 133 10.00 8.17 4.17
C GLN A 133 11.50 7.83 4.19
N GLN A 134 12.13 7.88 5.36
CA GLN A 134 13.55 7.51 5.51
C GLN A 134 13.76 6.01 5.18
N LEU A 135 12.87 5.14 5.65
CA LEU A 135 12.90 3.71 5.33
C LEU A 135 12.69 3.45 3.84
N GLU A 136 11.72 4.11 3.20
CA GLU A 136 11.51 4.00 1.74
C GLU A 136 12.77 4.38 0.96
N MET A 137 13.43 5.49 1.35
CA MET A 137 14.68 5.91 0.73
C MET A 137 15.79 4.88 0.94
N ALA A 138 15.93 4.33 2.14
CA ALA A 138 16.94 3.33 2.46
C ALA A 138 16.71 2.02 1.70
N ILE A 139 15.47 1.53 1.64
CA ILE A 139 15.07 0.31 0.91
C ILE A 139 15.33 0.50 -0.59
N THR A 140 14.83 1.60 -1.18
CA THR A 140 14.98 1.88 -2.62
C THR A 140 16.44 1.95 -3.05
N ASN A 141 17.31 2.54 -2.20
CA ASN A 141 18.74 2.70 -2.48
C ASN A 141 19.59 1.55 -1.91
N LYS A 142 18.97 0.51 -1.34
CA LYS A 142 19.63 -0.64 -0.71
C LYS A 142 20.69 -0.23 0.31
N LYS A 143 20.36 0.79 1.13
CA LYS A 143 21.24 1.34 2.15
C LYS A 143 20.93 0.75 3.52
N GLN A 144 21.99 0.43 4.26
CA GLN A 144 21.88 0.07 5.67
C GLN A 144 21.36 1.28 6.47
N ILE A 145 20.72 1.00 7.58
CA ILE A 145 20.27 2.01 8.53
C ILE A 145 20.78 1.71 9.93
N LYS A 146 20.94 2.78 10.67
CA LYS A 146 21.04 2.74 12.13
C LYS A 146 19.79 3.35 12.72
N CYS A 147 19.21 2.73 13.74
CA CYS A 147 17.99 3.24 14.36
C CYS A 147 17.95 2.88 15.84
N ARG A 148 17.16 3.64 16.59
CA ARG A 148 16.81 3.34 17.97
C ARG A 148 15.49 2.58 18.01
N TYR A 149 15.45 1.45 18.72
CA TYR A 149 14.27 0.63 18.89
C TYR A 149 13.88 0.50 20.36
N ASP A 150 12.59 0.68 20.66
CA ASP A 150 12.02 0.55 21.98
C ASP A 150 11.51 -0.88 22.22
N PHE A 151 12.11 -1.58 23.17
CA PHE A 151 11.67 -2.88 23.67
C PHE A 151 10.92 -2.68 24.99
N GLU A 152 9.70 -2.14 24.95
CA GLU A 152 8.87 -1.93 26.14
C GLU A 152 9.55 -1.11 27.26
N GLY A 153 10.18 0.00 26.87
CA GLY A 153 10.90 0.90 27.77
C GLY A 153 12.41 0.67 27.85
N TYR A 154 12.90 -0.39 27.21
CA TYR A 154 14.34 -0.60 27.01
C TYR A 154 14.74 -0.24 25.58
N TYR A 155 15.62 0.75 25.43
CA TYR A 155 16.07 1.22 24.14
C TYR A 155 17.36 0.56 23.70
N LYS A 156 17.43 0.20 22.43
CA LYS A 156 18.64 -0.36 21.81
C LYS A 156 18.89 0.25 20.45
N GLU A 157 20.15 0.55 20.16
CA GLU A 157 20.60 0.91 18.83
C GLU A 157 20.74 -0.37 17.98
N LEU A 158 20.17 -0.34 16.81
CA LEU A 158 20.17 -1.43 15.84
C LEU A 158 20.80 -0.99 14.54
N ASP A 159 21.65 -1.85 13.98
CA ASP A 159 22.15 -1.75 12.62
C ASP A 159 21.36 -2.74 11.77
N LEU A 160 20.63 -2.26 10.76
CA LEU A 160 19.69 -3.06 9.99
C LEU A 160 19.90 -2.88 8.50
N LYS A 161 19.60 -3.95 7.73
CA LYS A 161 19.45 -3.94 6.28
C LYS A 161 17.95 -3.96 5.99
N PRO A 162 17.30 -2.80 5.75
CA PRO A 162 15.85 -2.72 5.58
C PRO A 162 15.45 -3.29 4.23
N LEU A 163 14.47 -4.20 4.22
CA LEU A 163 14.03 -4.90 3.02
C LEU A 163 12.65 -4.47 2.54
N LYS A 164 11.68 -4.39 3.43
CA LYS A 164 10.29 -4.06 3.09
C LYS A 164 9.55 -3.45 4.29
N ILE A 165 8.63 -2.52 4.02
CA ILE A 165 7.61 -2.10 4.97
C ILE A 165 6.35 -2.92 4.66
N ALA A 166 5.81 -3.61 5.63
CA ALA A 166 4.65 -4.48 5.48
C ALA A 166 3.57 -4.18 6.53
N ASN A 167 2.31 -4.38 6.14
CA ASN A 167 1.18 -4.37 7.07
C ASN A 167 0.62 -5.78 7.19
N TYR A 168 0.55 -6.29 8.42
CA TYR A 168 -0.09 -7.55 8.76
C TYR A 168 -1.11 -7.31 9.88
N ASP A 169 -2.33 -7.76 9.66
CA ASP A 169 -3.42 -7.64 10.64
C ASP A 169 -3.63 -6.22 11.19
N GLY A 170 -3.38 -5.21 10.36
CA GLY A 170 -3.49 -3.82 10.74
C GLY A 170 -2.22 -3.20 11.37
N PHE A 171 -1.20 -3.99 11.68
CA PHE A 171 0.04 -3.50 12.29
C PHE A 171 1.16 -3.32 11.26
N TRP A 172 1.96 -2.26 11.43
CA TRP A 172 3.03 -1.92 10.52
C TRP A 172 4.39 -2.42 11.02
N TYR A 173 5.11 -3.09 10.14
CA TYR A 173 6.41 -3.69 10.42
C TYR A 173 7.45 -3.25 9.39
N LEU A 174 8.68 -3.08 9.87
CA LEU A 174 9.86 -3.14 9.01
C LEU A 174 10.36 -4.58 8.99
N ILE A 175 10.44 -5.16 7.81
CA ILE A 175 11.13 -6.44 7.57
C ILE A 175 12.56 -6.10 7.22
N ALA A 176 13.50 -6.58 8.00
CA ALA A 176 14.92 -6.26 7.84
C ALA A 176 15.80 -7.45 8.24
N LEU A 177 17.02 -7.48 7.72
CA LEU A 177 18.07 -8.34 8.24
C LEU A 177 18.81 -7.59 9.37
N ASP A 178 19.13 -8.30 10.43
CA ASP A 178 20.06 -7.80 11.47
C ASP A 178 21.43 -7.60 10.82
N GLY A 179 21.99 -6.40 10.94
CA GLY A 179 23.24 -6.02 10.28
C GLY A 179 24.47 -6.85 10.68
N ARG A 180 24.38 -7.62 11.78
CA ARG A 180 25.48 -8.41 12.33
C ARG A 180 25.51 -9.86 11.85
N ASN A 181 24.35 -10.48 11.62
CA ASN A 181 24.23 -11.92 11.38
C ASN A 181 23.29 -12.30 10.24
N ASP A 182 22.72 -11.30 9.56
CA ASP A 182 21.76 -11.45 8.44
C ASP A 182 20.49 -12.27 8.77
N ILE A 183 20.16 -12.36 10.05
CA ILE A 183 18.90 -12.98 10.47
C ILE A 183 17.75 -12.04 10.13
N LEU A 184 16.73 -12.57 9.45
CA LEU A 184 15.51 -11.83 9.13
C LEU A 184 14.70 -11.59 10.40
N LYS A 185 14.34 -10.33 10.62
CA LYS A 185 13.51 -9.92 11.74
C LYS A 185 12.42 -8.97 11.29
N LYS A 186 11.34 -8.93 12.05
CA LYS A 186 10.20 -8.04 11.86
C LYS A 186 10.18 -7.08 13.03
N TYR A 187 10.35 -5.80 12.73
CA TYR A 187 10.40 -4.74 13.73
C TYR A 187 9.11 -3.93 13.66
N TYR A 188 8.43 -3.78 14.78
CA TYR A 188 7.23 -2.97 14.88
C TYR A 188 7.57 -1.50 14.59
N LEU A 189 6.93 -0.92 13.58
CA LEU A 189 7.33 0.39 13.06
C LEU A 189 7.20 1.52 14.10
N LYS A 190 6.16 1.47 14.94
CA LYS A 190 5.95 2.47 15.99
C LYS A 190 7.07 2.53 17.02
N ASN A 191 7.75 1.40 17.25
CA ASN A 191 8.84 1.32 18.21
C ASN A 191 10.18 1.83 17.65
N MET A 192 10.21 2.20 16.35
CA MET A 192 11.42 2.72 15.70
C MET A 192 11.50 4.23 15.80
N SER A 193 12.71 4.75 16.01
CA SER A 193 13.02 6.19 16.02
C SER A 193 14.47 6.45 15.62
N ASN A 194 14.80 7.71 15.34
CA ASN A 194 16.15 8.15 15.00
C ASN A 194 16.78 7.30 13.89
N ILE A 195 16.10 7.22 12.74
CA ILE A 195 16.58 6.45 11.59
C ILE A 195 17.65 7.25 10.86
N GLU A 196 18.85 6.69 10.77
CA GLU A 196 19.99 7.25 10.05
C GLU A 196 20.39 6.33 8.91
N ILE A 197 20.34 6.84 7.67
CA ILE A 197 20.75 6.08 6.48
C ILE A 197 22.27 6.08 6.42
N GLN A 198 22.87 4.88 6.34
CA GLN A 198 24.31 4.68 6.31
C GLN A 198 24.85 4.72 4.87
N ALA A 199 26.17 4.88 4.73
CA ALA A 199 26.84 4.83 3.41
C ALA A 199 26.83 3.41 2.82
N ASP A 200 26.89 2.40 3.68
CA ASP A 200 26.97 0.99 3.31
C ASP A 200 25.74 0.49 2.58
N THR A 201 25.95 -0.36 1.59
CA THR A 201 24.89 -1.01 0.80
C THR A 201 24.80 -2.49 1.13
N PHE A 202 23.69 -3.12 0.77
CA PHE A 202 23.47 -4.56 0.90
C PHE A 202 22.82 -5.12 -0.38
N GLU A 203 22.91 -6.43 -0.56
CA GLU A 203 22.24 -7.12 -1.65
C GLU A 203 20.82 -7.53 -1.25
N GLU A 204 19.90 -7.45 -2.21
CA GLU A 204 18.50 -7.79 -2.01
C GLU A 204 18.27 -9.30 -2.06
N ASN A 205 17.43 -9.82 -1.18
CA ASN A 205 16.94 -11.19 -1.27
C ASN A 205 15.76 -11.27 -2.25
N LYS A 206 16.02 -11.75 -3.46
CA LYS A 206 15.02 -11.86 -4.55
C LYS A 206 13.81 -12.76 -4.22
N LYS A 207 13.91 -13.62 -3.20
CA LYS A 207 12.82 -14.54 -2.79
C LYS A 207 11.88 -13.93 -1.75
N LEU A 208 12.18 -12.72 -1.27
CA LEU A 208 11.39 -12.12 -0.19
C LEU A 208 9.94 -11.83 -0.62
N ASP A 209 9.72 -11.29 -1.81
CA ASP A 209 8.37 -10.97 -2.26
C ASP A 209 7.50 -12.22 -2.43
N GLU A 210 8.06 -13.33 -2.92
CA GLU A 210 7.37 -14.61 -2.99
C GLU A 210 7.02 -15.16 -1.61
N LEU A 211 7.94 -15.06 -0.66
CA LEU A 211 7.71 -15.45 0.73
C LEU A 211 6.60 -14.61 1.37
N LEU A 212 6.62 -13.29 1.19
CA LEU A 212 5.59 -12.40 1.70
C LEU A 212 4.22 -12.66 1.06
N ASP A 213 4.20 -12.94 -0.23
CA ASP A 213 2.97 -13.23 -0.98
C ASP A 213 2.29 -14.52 -0.50
N ASN A 214 3.06 -15.49 -0.02
CA ASN A 214 2.56 -16.77 0.47
C ASN A 214 2.33 -16.79 1.98
N SER A 215 2.96 -15.88 2.75
CA SER A 215 2.82 -15.84 4.20
C SER A 215 1.38 -15.48 4.62
N LEU A 216 0.87 -16.17 5.64
CA LEU A 216 -0.45 -15.91 6.22
C LEU A 216 -0.41 -14.78 7.25
N SER A 217 0.71 -14.56 7.90
CA SER A 217 0.90 -13.56 8.93
C SER A 217 2.36 -13.13 9.04
N VAL A 218 2.65 -12.24 9.98
CA VAL A 218 4.01 -11.75 10.24
C VAL A 218 4.98 -12.82 10.79
N TRP A 219 4.48 -14.00 11.17
CA TRP A 219 5.25 -15.06 11.82
C TRP A 219 6.08 -15.93 10.87
N PHE A 220 6.05 -15.67 9.56
CA PHE A 220 6.85 -16.44 8.58
C PHE A 220 8.35 -16.45 8.89
N ASP A 221 9.06 -17.50 8.46
CA ASP A 221 10.52 -17.64 8.59
C ASP A 221 11.16 -17.91 7.21
N LYS A 222 12.13 -17.06 6.81
CA LYS A 222 12.82 -17.19 5.52
C LYS A 222 13.81 -18.35 5.45
N ASP A 223 14.27 -18.83 6.62
CA ASP A 223 15.30 -19.86 6.73
C ASP A 223 14.71 -21.26 6.93
N VAL A 224 13.37 -21.33 6.95
CA VAL A 224 12.62 -22.60 7.04
C VAL A 224 12.00 -22.91 5.67
N GLU A 225 12.23 -24.12 5.17
CA GLU A 225 11.55 -24.59 3.97
C GLU A 225 10.04 -24.70 4.23
N PRO A 226 9.20 -24.17 3.33
CA PRO A 226 7.76 -24.25 3.49
C PRO A 226 7.28 -25.68 3.64
N TYR A 227 6.36 -25.92 4.55
CA TYR A 227 5.73 -27.20 4.76
C TYR A 227 4.21 -27.09 4.66
N LYS A 228 3.64 -28.19 4.20
CA LYS A 228 2.21 -28.31 3.94
C LYS A 228 1.41 -28.48 5.23
N VAL A 229 0.34 -27.71 5.38
CA VAL A 229 -0.69 -27.91 6.39
C VAL A 229 -2.00 -28.25 5.71
N THR A 230 -2.62 -29.34 6.11
CA THR A 230 -3.89 -29.84 5.57
C THR A 230 -5.01 -29.51 6.55
N LEU A 231 -6.04 -28.85 6.06
CA LEU A 231 -7.19 -28.38 6.83
C LEU A 231 -8.48 -29.00 6.31
N GLN A 232 -9.31 -29.50 7.21
CA GLN A 232 -10.70 -29.82 6.92
C GLN A 232 -11.57 -28.61 7.26
N ILE A 233 -12.42 -28.19 6.33
CA ILE A 233 -13.30 -27.04 6.43
C ILE A 233 -14.75 -27.54 6.32
N SER A 234 -15.59 -27.18 7.30
CA SER A 234 -16.99 -27.59 7.30
C SER A 234 -17.81 -26.92 6.20
N SER A 235 -18.91 -27.55 5.82
CA SER A 235 -19.82 -27.05 4.79
C SER A 235 -20.41 -25.65 5.07
N GLU A 236 -20.56 -25.28 6.35
CA GLU A 236 -21.09 -23.98 6.74
C GLU A 236 -20.21 -22.82 6.30
N VAL A 237 -18.89 -23.03 6.26
CA VAL A 237 -17.92 -21.95 5.98
C VAL A 237 -17.10 -22.14 4.71
N SER A 238 -17.14 -23.31 4.08
CA SER A 238 -16.33 -23.66 2.88
C SER A 238 -16.47 -22.63 1.75
N LYS A 239 -17.66 -22.10 1.53
CA LYS A 239 -17.97 -21.06 0.53
C LYS A 239 -17.12 -19.78 0.68
N TYR A 240 -16.69 -19.45 1.90
CA TYR A 240 -15.84 -18.28 2.12
C TYR A 240 -14.43 -18.49 1.57
N PHE A 241 -13.89 -19.73 1.75
CA PHE A 241 -12.53 -20.09 1.31
C PHE A 241 -12.44 -20.43 -0.17
N ILE A 242 -13.57 -20.78 -0.81
CA ILE A 242 -13.68 -20.84 -2.27
C ILE A 242 -13.63 -19.43 -2.87
N ARG A 243 -14.31 -18.47 -2.26
CA ARG A 243 -14.38 -17.07 -2.75
C ARG A 243 -13.12 -16.27 -2.43
N LYS A 244 -12.54 -16.48 -1.28
CA LYS A 244 -11.31 -15.85 -0.81
C LYS A 244 -10.41 -16.92 -0.20
N PRO A 245 -9.45 -17.47 -0.95
CA PRO A 245 -8.47 -18.41 -0.42
C PRO A 245 -7.71 -17.88 0.79
N ILE A 246 -7.27 -18.76 1.66
CA ILE A 246 -6.47 -18.46 2.87
C ILE A 246 -5.16 -17.77 2.47
N SER A 247 -4.48 -18.32 1.46
CA SER A 247 -3.26 -17.76 0.88
C SER A 247 -3.19 -18.08 -0.61
N LYS A 248 -2.19 -17.54 -1.30
CA LYS A 248 -1.90 -17.89 -2.69
C LYS A 248 -1.49 -19.35 -2.86
N SER A 249 -0.93 -19.98 -1.81
CA SER A 249 -0.52 -21.39 -1.80
C SER A 249 -1.68 -22.35 -1.56
N GLN A 250 -2.91 -21.87 -1.33
CA GLN A 250 -4.05 -22.75 -1.07
C GLN A 250 -4.35 -23.67 -2.27
N ILE A 251 -4.39 -24.97 -2.01
CA ILE A 251 -4.84 -26.00 -2.95
C ILE A 251 -6.09 -26.67 -2.37
N THR A 252 -7.14 -26.80 -3.18
CA THR A 252 -8.30 -27.62 -2.81
C THR A 252 -7.99 -29.07 -3.13
N GLU A 253 -7.81 -29.89 -2.09
CA GLU A 253 -7.49 -31.32 -2.19
C GLU A 253 -8.75 -32.15 -2.49
N SER A 254 -9.85 -31.84 -1.84
CA SER A 254 -11.14 -32.46 -2.09
C SER A 254 -12.31 -31.54 -1.75
N LEU A 255 -13.42 -31.74 -2.47
CA LEU A 255 -14.72 -31.14 -2.17
C LEU A 255 -15.73 -32.28 -2.02
N HIS A 256 -16.41 -32.37 -0.89
CA HIS A 256 -17.37 -33.41 -0.56
C HIS A 256 -18.80 -33.02 -0.96
N GLU A 257 -19.65 -34.05 -1.14
CA GLU A 257 -21.06 -33.83 -1.53
C GLU A 257 -21.86 -33.04 -0.51
N ASP A 258 -21.50 -33.09 0.77
CA ASP A 258 -22.10 -32.28 1.84
C ASP A 258 -21.67 -30.82 1.82
N GLY A 259 -20.78 -30.45 0.89
CA GLY A 259 -20.21 -29.10 0.78
C GLY A 259 -19.00 -28.85 1.68
N SER A 260 -18.57 -29.81 2.49
CA SER A 260 -17.30 -29.70 3.21
C SER A 260 -16.11 -29.86 2.26
N MET A 261 -14.93 -29.35 2.64
CA MET A 261 -13.75 -29.42 1.78
C MET A 261 -12.48 -29.69 2.59
N VAL A 262 -11.50 -30.25 1.92
CA VAL A 262 -10.13 -30.34 2.41
C VAL A 262 -9.25 -29.44 1.57
N VAL A 263 -8.48 -28.57 2.23
CA VAL A 263 -7.52 -27.69 1.58
C VAL A 263 -6.14 -27.90 2.18
N SER A 264 -5.12 -27.59 1.40
CA SER A 264 -3.78 -27.44 1.92
C SER A 264 -3.24 -26.03 1.68
N VAL A 265 -2.37 -25.57 2.58
CA VAL A 265 -1.60 -24.35 2.46
C VAL A 265 -0.15 -24.62 2.85
N GLU A 266 0.77 -23.83 2.33
CA GLU A 266 2.16 -23.86 2.72
C GLU A 266 2.46 -22.75 3.70
N ILE A 267 3.18 -23.05 4.79
CA ILE A 267 3.64 -22.11 5.81
C ILE A 267 5.07 -22.42 6.19
N THR A 268 5.72 -21.49 6.87
CA THR A 268 7.09 -21.64 7.38
C THR A 268 7.16 -21.66 8.91
N ASP A 269 6.08 -21.23 9.58
CA ASP A 269 5.95 -21.27 11.05
C ASP A 269 4.51 -21.66 11.45
N ASP A 270 4.39 -22.50 12.49
CA ASP A 270 3.08 -22.92 13.01
C ASP A 270 2.20 -21.75 13.45
N MET A 271 2.80 -20.63 13.87
CA MET A 271 2.07 -19.44 14.28
C MET A 271 1.42 -18.68 13.11
N GLU A 272 1.77 -19.00 11.87
CA GLU A 272 1.04 -18.47 10.72
C GLU A 272 -0.39 -18.99 10.67
N ILE A 273 -0.62 -20.25 11.03
CA ILE A 273 -1.91 -20.91 10.87
C ILE A 273 -2.71 -21.06 12.16
N ILE A 274 -2.05 -21.16 13.31
CA ILE A 274 -2.73 -21.40 14.62
C ILE A 274 -3.76 -20.32 14.94
N PRO A 275 -3.47 -18.99 14.86
CA PRO A 275 -4.44 -17.95 15.13
C PRO A 275 -5.63 -18.01 14.17
N PHE A 276 -5.35 -18.30 12.90
CA PHE A 276 -6.38 -18.42 11.87
C PHE A 276 -7.36 -19.59 12.16
N VAL A 277 -6.84 -20.77 12.52
CA VAL A 277 -7.69 -21.92 12.89
C VAL A 277 -8.50 -21.61 14.14
N LYS A 278 -7.89 -20.98 15.15
CA LYS A 278 -8.62 -20.56 16.38
C LYS A 278 -9.78 -19.60 16.07
N TYR A 279 -9.59 -18.67 15.14
CA TYR A 279 -10.63 -17.73 14.73
C TYR A 279 -11.85 -18.44 14.09
N TRP A 280 -11.60 -19.52 13.34
CA TRP A 280 -12.63 -20.26 12.62
C TRP A 280 -13.14 -21.50 13.37
N MET A 281 -12.69 -21.75 14.59
CA MET A 281 -13.24 -22.87 15.40
C MET A 281 -14.74 -22.71 15.61
N PRO A 282 -15.51 -23.82 15.61
CA PRO A 282 -15.11 -25.23 15.38
C PRO A 282 -15.07 -25.64 13.89
N HIS A 283 -15.21 -24.73 12.94
CA HIS A 283 -15.44 -25.04 11.52
C HIS A 283 -14.20 -25.45 10.75
N ILE A 284 -13.00 -25.15 11.27
CA ILE A 284 -11.73 -25.59 10.68
C ILE A 284 -11.01 -26.50 11.64
N LYS A 285 -10.57 -27.66 11.10
CA LYS A 285 -9.78 -28.63 11.81
C LYS A 285 -8.48 -28.87 11.07
N VAL A 286 -7.34 -28.92 11.79
CA VAL A 286 -6.06 -29.33 11.22
C VAL A 286 -6.04 -30.86 11.13
N LEU A 287 -5.76 -31.38 9.95
CA LEU A 287 -5.56 -32.81 9.71
C LEU A 287 -4.09 -33.16 9.82
N GLU A 288 -3.23 -32.35 9.21
CA GLU A 288 -1.77 -32.51 9.19
C GLU A 288 -1.08 -31.15 9.24
N PRO A 289 0.07 -31.03 9.88
CA PRO A 289 0.74 -32.04 10.70
C PRO A 289 0.11 -32.16 12.10
N VAL A 290 0.13 -33.35 12.68
CA VAL A 290 -0.49 -33.68 13.99
C VAL A 290 -0.03 -32.77 15.11
N ARG A 291 1.24 -32.34 15.11
CA ARG A 291 1.79 -31.44 16.14
C ARG A 291 1.01 -30.11 16.28
N ILE A 292 0.46 -29.58 15.16
CA ILE A 292 -0.36 -28.34 15.19
C ILE A 292 -1.72 -28.63 15.83
N GLU A 293 -2.34 -29.76 15.51
CA GLU A 293 -3.60 -30.18 16.14
C GLU A 293 -3.43 -30.38 17.65
N GLU A 294 -2.37 -31.06 18.07
CA GLU A 294 -2.03 -31.27 19.48
C GLU A 294 -1.81 -29.97 20.23
N ARG A 295 -1.08 -29.03 19.62
CA ARG A 295 -0.88 -27.69 20.20
C ARG A 295 -2.21 -26.93 20.35
N LEU A 296 -3.08 -26.97 19.34
CA LEU A 296 -4.41 -26.35 19.42
C LEU A 296 -5.26 -26.95 20.54
N LYS A 297 -5.27 -28.28 20.68
CA LYS A 297 -5.97 -28.96 21.78
C LYS A 297 -5.48 -28.50 23.14
N LYS A 298 -4.16 -28.47 23.32
CA LYS A 298 -3.54 -27.99 24.56
C LYS A 298 -3.90 -26.54 24.86
N ASP A 299 -3.86 -25.64 23.86
CA ASP A 299 -4.21 -24.23 24.06
C ASP A 299 -5.69 -24.06 24.48
N ILE A 300 -6.59 -24.91 23.98
CA ILE A 300 -8.01 -24.91 24.35
C ILE A 300 -8.17 -25.43 25.78
N GLU A 301 -7.49 -26.53 26.14
CA GLU A 301 -7.52 -27.08 27.50
C GLU A 301 -6.99 -26.08 28.52
N ASP A 302 -5.90 -25.41 28.21
CA ASP A 302 -5.31 -24.34 29.05
C ASP A 302 -6.28 -23.16 29.23
N TYR A 303 -6.97 -22.76 28.17
CA TYR A 303 -8.02 -21.73 28.24
C TYR A 303 -9.16 -22.16 29.16
N LEU A 304 -9.70 -23.38 28.96
CA LEU A 304 -10.80 -23.90 29.77
C LEU A 304 -10.42 -24.06 31.26
N ASN A 305 -9.17 -24.46 31.52
CA ASN A 305 -8.69 -24.59 32.90
C ASN A 305 -8.54 -23.23 33.60
N LYS A 306 -8.06 -22.21 32.90
CA LYS A 306 -7.98 -20.83 33.44
C LYS A 306 -9.34 -20.23 33.75
N THR A 307 -10.37 -20.58 32.99
CA THR A 307 -11.75 -20.08 33.20
C THR A 307 -12.50 -20.81 34.31
N LYS A 308 -12.05 -22.00 34.76
CA LYS A 308 -12.62 -22.74 35.88
C LYS A 308 -12.16 -22.28 37.26
N VAL A 309 -11.17 -21.38 37.35
CA VAL A 309 -10.56 -20.90 38.59
C VAL A 309 -11.19 -19.58 39.06
N GLN A 310 -12.28 -19.14 38.48
CA GLN A 310 -13.18 -18.08 38.99
C GLN A 310 -14.46 -18.71 39.51
#